data_c034d18b081f43c7f52dfbf422c1dcac
#
_entry.id   c034d18b081f43c7f52dfbf422c1dcac
#
_cell.length_a   1.000
_cell.length_b   1.000
_cell.length_c   1.000
_cell.angle_alpha   90.00
_cell.angle_beta   90.00
_cell.angle_gamma   90.00
#
_symmetry.space_group_name_H-M   'P 1'
#
loop_
_entity.id
_entity.type
_entity.pdbx_description
1 polymer ?
#
loop_
_entity_poly.entity_id
_entity_poly.type
_entity_poly.pdbx_seq_one_letter_code
_entity_poly.pdbx_strand_id
1 'polypeptide(L)'
;MASRLGLPLAPVLPAYLCPVPGSLYTVLMGYKEAPVDEARRRFARRVSRLFADFLVTHRTCLAEATGGDVDLIVPVPSSSRPGRASLEAVDGLGARSVASVRPGATWAPRVLQRAEGGIGPMRPNARAFAVRELWRATVRGSRVLLLDDTYVSGARAQSAAAALRRSGARSILVVPLGRVIRPERFAVHAAFMNGQPGGEPAGVGHRSRCLLVQTGAGKG
;
A
#
# COMPACT_ATOMS: atom_id res chain seq x y z
N MET A 1 6.75 -10.59 13.03
CA MET A 1 5.51 -9.78 12.82
C MET A 1 4.24 -10.59 13.03
N ALA A 2 4.04 -11.70 12.35
CA ALA A 2 2.82 -12.52 12.48
C ALA A 2 2.50 -12.89 13.94
N SER A 3 3.48 -13.34 14.72
CA SER A 3 3.32 -13.69 16.13
C SER A 3 2.78 -12.55 17.00
N ARG A 4 3.15 -11.30 16.69
CA ARG A 4 2.67 -10.12 17.44
C ARG A 4 1.25 -9.71 17.08
N LEU A 5 0.77 -10.08 15.91
CA LEU A 5 -0.59 -9.79 15.46
C LEU A 5 -1.57 -10.90 15.85
N GLY A 6 -1.07 -12.10 16.16
CA GLY A 6 -1.90 -13.29 16.33
C GLY A 6 -2.64 -13.72 15.06
N LEU A 7 -2.21 -13.21 13.90
CA LEU A 7 -2.84 -13.39 12.59
C LEU A 7 -1.78 -13.53 11.51
N PRO A 8 -2.05 -14.28 10.42
CA PRO A 8 -1.18 -14.29 9.25
C PRO A 8 -0.98 -12.88 8.68
N LEU A 9 0.20 -12.61 8.14
CA LEU A 9 0.45 -11.36 7.44
C LEU A 9 -0.35 -11.30 6.15
N ALA A 10 -0.83 -10.11 5.80
CA ALA A 10 -1.39 -9.87 4.49
C ALA A 10 -0.26 -9.87 3.43
N PRO A 11 -0.50 -10.46 2.24
CA PRO A 11 0.44 -10.33 1.13
C PRO A 11 0.67 -8.86 0.77
N VAL A 12 1.89 -8.56 0.30
CA VAL A 12 2.31 -7.19 -0.02
C VAL A 12 2.85 -7.16 -1.44
N LEU A 13 2.29 -6.30 -2.27
CA LEU A 13 2.75 -6.02 -3.61
C LEU A 13 3.17 -4.54 -3.70
N PRO A 14 4.45 -4.21 -3.56
CA PRO A 14 4.90 -2.83 -3.76
C PRO A 14 4.71 -2.40 -5.21
N ALA A 15 4.15 -1.20 -5.42
CA ALA A 15 4.04 -0.64 -6.77
C ALA A 15 5.43 -0.33 -7.34
N TYR A 16 6.29 0.25 -6.51
CA TYR A 16 7.65 0.64 -6.92
C TYR A 16 8.66 0.37 -5.81
N LEU A 17 9.91 0.14 -6.21
CA LEU A 17 11.04 0.27 -5.31
C LEU A 17 11.35 1.75 -5.06
N CYS A 18 11.68 2.10 -3.83
CA CYS A 18 11.93 3.46 -3.40
C CYS A 18 13.33 3.56 -2.75
N PRO A 19 14.39 3.65 -3.56
CA PRO A 19 15.73 3.89 -3.05
C PRO A 19 15.80 5.21 -2.28
N VAL A 20 16.62 5.26 -1.24
CA VAL A 20 16.88 6.48 -0.46
C VAL A 20 18.37 6.76 -0.46
N PRO A 21 18.80 7.89 -1.05
CA PRO A 21 17.98 8.90 -1.75
C PRO A 21 17.43 8.44 -3.10
N GLY A 22 16.38 9.11 -3.62
CA GLY A 22 15.81 8.80 -4.93
C GLY A 22 14.60 9.67 -5.29
N SER A 23 14.27 9.70 -6.58
CA SER A 23 13.19 10.56 -7.09
C SER A 23 11.81 10.22 -6.50
N LEU A 24 11.46 8.94 -6.36
CA LEU A 24 10.21 8.52 -5.74
C LEU A 24 10.19 8.91 -4.26
N TYR A 25 11.31 8.76 -3.55
CA TYR A 25 11.41 9.18 -2.15
C TYR A 25 11.14 10.68 -2.01
N THR A 26 11.73 11.51 -2.90
CA THR A 26 11.46 12.95 -2.94
C THR A 26 9.97 13.25 -3.15
N VAL A 27 9.29 12.54 -4.05
CA VAL A 27 7.85 12.69 -4.27
C VAL A 27 7.06 12.33 -3.01
N LEU A 28 7.39 11.21 -2.37
CA LEU A 28 6.70 10.71 -1.17
C LEU A 28 6.93 11.60 0.06
N MET A 29 8.10 12.23 0.16
CA MET A 29 8.35 13.22 1.21
C MET A 29 7.69 14.55 0.87
N GLY A 30 7.76 14.98 -0.38
CA GLY A 30 7.22 16.26 -0.82
C GLY A 30 5.70 16.38 -0.62
N TYR A 31 4.92 15.32 -0.93
CA TYR A 31 3.46 15.40 -0.70
C TYR A 31 3.09 15.43 0.79
N LYS A 32 3.97 14.93 1.66
CA LYS A 32 3.76 14.93 3.13
C LYS A 32 4.21 16.21 3.81
N GLU A 33 5.33 16.77 3.38
CA GLU A 33 6.14 17.68 4.19
C GLU A 33 6.59 18.94 3.45
N ALA A 34 6.30 19.09 2.13
CA ALA A 34 6.70 20.32 1.44
C ALA A 34 6.10 21.55 2.14
N PRO A 35 6.91 22.58 2.41
CA PRO A 35 6.47 23.74 3.19
C PRO A 35 5.43 24.58 2.46
N VAL A 36 5.45 24.56 1.13
CA VAL A 36 4.54 25.33 0.27
C VAL A 36 3.38 24.42 -0.18
N ASP A 37 2.16 24.87 0.02
CA ASP A 37 0.93 24.12 -0.29
C ASP A 37 0.83 23.73 -1.76
N GLU A 38 1.23 24.62 -2.68
CA GLU A 38 1.22 24.30 -4.11
C GLU A 38 2.20 23.18 -4.45
N ALA A 39 3.38 23.17 -3.84
CA ALA A 39 4.34 22.09 -4.00
C ALA A 39 3.77 20.78 -3.45
N ARG A 40 3.12 20.78 -2.27
CA ARG A 40 2.43 19.59 -1.73
C ARG A 40 1.37 19.07 -2.68
N ARG A 41 0.50 19.94 -3.20
CA ARG A 41 -0.53 19.57 -4.18
C ARG A 41 0.07 18.98 -5.46
N ARG A 42 1.17 19.56 -5.96
CA ARG A 42 1.88 19.02 -7.14
C ARG A 42 2.40 17.61 -6.88
N PHE A 43 3.04 17.37 -5.73
CA PHE A 43 3.50 16.02 -5.36
C PHE A 43 2.32 15.06 -5.12
N ALA A 44 1.23 15.50 -4.49
CA ALA A 44 0.03 14.69 -4.29
C ALA A 44 -0.59 14.24 -5.62
N ARG A 45 -0.70 15.13 -6.61
CA ARG A 45 -1.15 14.78 -7.98
C ARG A 45 -0.24 13.71 -8.60
N ARG A 46 1.07 13.78 -8.37
CA ARG A 46 2.03 12.77 -8.86
C ARG A 46 1.83 11.43 -8.16
N VAL A 47 1.65 11.42 -6.85
CA VAL A 47 1.29 10.21 -6.08
C VAL A 47 0.03 9.55 -6.64
N SER A 48 -1.03 10.33 -6.89
CA SER A 48 -2.29 9.84 -7.43
C SER A 48 -2.12 9.21 -8.83
N ARG A 49 -1.31 9.82 -9.70
CA ARG A 49 -1.03 9.28 -11.05
C ARG A 49 -0.24 7.98 -10.97
N LEU A 50 0.82 7.93 -10.17
CA LEU A 50 1.65 6.72 -10.02
C LEU A 50 0.82 5.53 -9.50
N PHE A 51 -0.09 5.75 -8.54
CA PHE A 51 -1.01 4.69 -8.13
C PHE A 51 -1.92 4.25 -9.28
N ALA A 52 -2.53 5.20 -10.01
CA ALA A 52 -3.43 4.89 -11.11
C ALA A 52 -2.72 4.08 -12.21
N ASP A 53 -1.54 4.51 -12.61
CA ASP A 53 -0.72 3.83 -13.63
C ASP A 53 -0.40 2.39 -13.21
N PHE A 54 0.01 2.18 -11.96
CA PHE A 54 0.26 0.85 -11.43
C PHE A 54 -1.00 0.00 -11.39
N LEU A 55 -2.10 0.51 -10.87
CA LEU A 55 -3.35 -0.23 -10.72
C LEU A 55 -3.95 -0.64 -12.08
N VAL A 56 -3.89 0.24 -13.08
CA VAL A 56 -4.33 -0.08 -14.46
C VAL A 56 -3.46 -1.19 -15.06
N THR A 57 -2.14 -1.02 -14.96
CA THR A 57 -1.18 -1.97 -15.56
C THR A 57 -1.28 -3.35 -14.95
N HIS A 58 -1.55 -3.45 -13.65
CA HIS A 58 -1.56 -4.71 -12.90
C HIS A 58 -2.95 -5.19 -12.49
N ARG A 59 -4.01 -4.67 -13.12
CA ARG A 59 -5.40 -5.00 -12.75
C ARG A 59 -5.67 -6.51 -12.64
N THR A 60 -5.25 -7.28 -13.63
CA THR A 60 -5.41 -8.75 -13.63
C THR A 60 -4.61 -9.40 -12.50
N CYS A 61 -3.34 -9.01 -12.32
CA CYS A 61 -2.51 -9.53 -11.24
C CYS A 61 -3.10 -9.22 -9.84
N LEU A 62 -3.71 -8.03 -9.69
CA LEU A 62 -4.37 -7.64 -8.44
C LEU A 62 -5.60 -8.52 -8.17
N ALA A 63 -6.42 -8.79 -9.18
CA ALA A 63 -7.57 -9.67 -9.07
C ALA A 63 -7.14 -11.11 -8.73
N GLU A 64 -6.10 -11.64 -9.37
CA GLU A 64 -5.54 -12.95 -9.06
C GLU A 64 -5.02 -13.01 -7.61
N ALA A 65 -4.26 -12.01 -7.17
CA ALA A 65 -3.70 -11.96 -5.83
C ALA A 65 -4.75 -11.80 -4.72
N THR A 66 -5.91 -11.22 -5.03
CA THR A 66 -7.04 -11.10 -4.10
C THR A 66 -8.02 -12.27 -4.19
N GLY A 67 -7.82 -13.18 -5.14
CA GLY A 67 -8.73 -14.30 -5.40
C GLY A 67 -10.04 -13.88 -6.03
N GLY A 68 -10.01 -12.86 -6.86
CA GLY A 68 -11.12 -12.27 -7.59
C GLY A 68 -11.11 -10.75 -7.57
N ASP A 69 -12.14 -10.15 -8.14
CA ASP A 69 -12.26 -8.70 -8.23
C ASP A 69 -12.23 -8.00 -6.87
N VAL A 70 -11.57 -6.85 -6.80
CA VAL A 70 -11.50 -6.01 -5.62
C VAL A 70 -12.86 -5.35 -5.35
N ASP A 71 -13.35 -5.45 -4.12
CA ASP A 71 -14.61 -4.84 -3.70
C ASP A 71 -14.37 -3.46 -3.04
N LEU A 72 -13.34 -3.36 -2.21
CA LEU A 72 -13.00 -2.15 -1.47
C LEU A 72 -11.56 -1.71 -1.70
N ILE A 73 -11.36 -0.41 -1.87
CA ILE A 73 -10.06 0.23 -1.91
C ILE A 73 -9.95 1.13 -0.68
N VAL A 74 -9.06 0.76 0.24
CA VAL A 74 -8.94 1.38 1.57
C VAL A 74 -7.53 1.97 1.72
N PRO A 75 -7.36 3.27 1.93
CA PRO A 75 -6.06 3.82 2.30
C PRO A 75 -5.74 3.53 3.78
N VAL A 76 -4.48 3.24 4.07
CA VAL A 76 -4.00 3.14 5.45
C VAL A 76 -4.04 4.54 6.08
N PRO A 77 -4.71 4.71 7.24
CA PRO A 77 -4.75 6.00 7.91
C PRO A 77 -3.35 6.51 8.24
N SER A 78 -3.10 7.80 7.96
CA SER A 78 -1.80 8.40 8.18
C SER A 78 -1.41 8.45 9.66
N SER A 79 -0.14 8.74 9.95
CA SER A 79 0.31 9.02 11.31
C SER A 79 -0.34 10.30 11.82
N SER A 80 -0.68 10.30 13.13
CA SER A 80 -1.38 11.38 13.84
C SER A 80 -0.60 12.71 13.99
N ARG A 81 0.39 13.00 13.15
CA ARG A 81 1.07 14.31 13.19
C ARG A 81 0.19 15.35 12.53
N PRO A 82 -0.22 16.41 13.26
CA PRO A 82 -0.97 17.51 12.69
C PRO A 82 -0.27 18.10 11.46
N GLY A 83 -1.04 18.50 10.46
CA GLY A 83 -0.51 19.14 9.23
C GLY A 83 0.15 18.22 8.21
N ARG A 84 0.27 16.93 8.48
CA ARG A 84 0.83 15.98 7.52
C ARG A 84 -0.24 15.44 6.58
N ALA A 85 0.00 15.53 5.27
CA ALA A 85 -0.92 14.99 4.28
C ALA A 85 -1.05 13.46 4.38
N SER A 86 -2.24 12.96 4.07
CA SER A 86 -2.56 11.53 4.04
C SER A 86 -3.07 11.12 2.67
N LEU A 87 -2.99 9.82 2.33
CA LEU A 87 -3.50 9.30 1.06
C LEU A 87 -4.99 9.58 0.86
N GLU A 88 -5.77 9.56 1.93
CA GLU A 88 -7.21 9.85 1.88
C GLU A 88 -7.52 11.31 1.47
N ALA A 89 -6.59 12.22 1.69
CA ALA A 89 -6.70 13.63 1.30
C ALA A 89 -6.06 13.95 -0.06
N VAL A 90 -5.53 12.95 -0.79
CA VAL A 90 -4.92 13.15 -2.10
C VAL A 90 -6.01 13.30 -3.16
N ASP A 91 -6.12 14.49 -3.75
CA ASP A 91 -7.12 14.80 -4.77
C ASP A 91 -7.13 13.83 -5.94
N GLY A 92 -8.32 13.32 -6.26
CA GLY A 92 -8.56 12.42 -7.36
C GLY A 92 -7.98 11.02 -7.18
N LEU A 93 -7.30 10.70 -6.07
CA LEU A 93 -6.77 9.35 -5.84
C LEU A 93 -7.90 8.32 -5.82
N GLY A 94 -8.98 8.58 -5.09
CA GLY A 94 -10.10 7.66 -4.98
C GLY A 94 -10.75 7.37 -6.34
N ALA A 95 -11.13 8.39 -7.07
CA ALA A 95 -11.77 8.26 -8.39
C ALA A 95 -10.85 7.51 -9.38
N ARG A 96 -9.56 7.87 -9.44
CA ARG A 96 -8.59 7.19 -10.30
C ARG A 96 -8.38 5.74 -9.91
N SER A 97 -8.27 5.45 -8.60
CA SER A 97 -8.08 4.08 -8.12
C SER A 97 -9.27 3.19 -8.48
N VAL A 98 -10.51 3.68 -8.29
CA VAL A 98 -11.72 2.95 -8.68
C VAL A 98 -11.74 2.70 -10.19
N ALA A 99 -11.54 3.74 -11.00
CA ALA A 99 -11.50 3.60 -12.45
C ALA A 99 -10.41 2.64 -12.95
N SER A 100 -9.28 2.58 -12.23
CA SER A 100 -8.13 1.75 -12.59
C SER A 100 -8.31 0.28 -12.22
N VAL A 101 -9.02 -0.03 -11.14
CA VAL A 101 -9.21 -1.42 -10.66
C VAL A 101 -10.39 -2.06 -11.34
N ARG A 102 -11.60 -1.56 -11.12
CA ARG A 102 -12.82 -1.99 -11.84
C ARG A 102 -13.99 -1.02 -11.61
N PRO A 103 -14.96 -0.97 -12.54
CA PRO A 103 -16.26 -0.37 -12.26
C PRO A 103 -16.94 -1.13 -11.10
N GLY A 104 -17.45 -0.39 -10.11
CA GLY A 104 -18.14 -0.95 -8.95
C GLY A 104 -17.26 -1.24 -7.72
N ALA A 105 -15.93 -1.14 -7.80
CA ALA A 105 -15.10 -1.07 -6.61
C ALA A 105 -15.41 0.22 -5.82
N THR A 106 -15.40 0.14 -4.50
CA THR A 106 -15.71 1.28 -3.64
C THR A 106 -14.45 1.90 -3.05
N TRP A 107 -14.23 3.20 -3.26
CA TRP A 107 -13.26 3.97 -2.49
C TRP A 107 -13.76 4.21 -1.08
N ALA A 108 -13.08 3.69 -0.08
CA ALA A 108 -13.54 3.64 1.30
C ALA A 108 -12.50 4.22 2.29
N PRO A 109 -12.18 5.53 2.22
CA PRO A 109 -11.12 6.15 3.01
C PRO A 109 -11.41 6.19 4.51
N ARG A 110 -12.68 6.06 4.89
CA ARG A 110 -13.13 6.13 6.29
C ARG A 110 -13.44 4.78 6.91
N VAL A 111 -13.07 3.68 6.29
CA VAL A 111 -13.27 2.32 6.84
C VAL A 111 -12.47 2.15 8.10
N LEU A 112 -11.20 2.52 8.07
CA LEU A 112 -10.29 2.37 9.21
C LEU A 112 -10.23 3.65 10.03
N GLN A 113 -10.22 3.47 11.35
CA GLN A 113 -9.88 4.52 12.29
C GLN A 113 -8.73 4.07 13.19
N ARG A 114 -7.98 5.03 13.71
CA ARG A 114 -7.01 4.74 14.76
C ARG A 114 -7.74 4.34 16.03
N ALA A 115 -7.21 3.34 16.70
CA ALA A 115 -7.68 2.87 17.98
C ALA A 115 -6.56 3.01 19.03
N GLU A 116 -6.83 2.58 20.22
CA GLU A 116 -5.87 2.60 21.32
C GLU A 116 -4.67 1.71 21.02
N GLY A 117 -3.47 2.25 21.21
CA GLY A 117 -2.23 1.55 21.05
C GLY A 117 -1.32 2.14 19.95
N GLY A 118 -0.10 2.45 20.34
CA GLY A 118 0.93 2.94 19.42
C GLY A 118 1.44 1.85 18.48
N ILE A 119 1.90 2.27 17.30
CA ILE A 119 2.65 1.44 16.38
C ILE A 119 4.10 1.89 16.46
N GLY A 120 4.96 1.04 17.00
CA GLY A 120 6.39 1.29 17.02
C GLY A 120 7.07 0.94 15.69
N PRO A 121 8.29 1.43 15.47
CA PRO A 121 9.13 0.96 14.38
C PRO A 121 9.27 -0.57 14.46
N MET A 122 9.08 -1.29 13.35
CA MET A 122 9.15 -2.76 13.29
C MET A 122 8.17 -3.52 14.21
N ARG A 123 7.27 -2.83 14.91
CA ARG A 123 6.37 -3.43 15.91
C ARG A 123 4.92 -3.23 15.50
N PRO A 124 4.31 -4.15 14.73
CA PRO A 124 2.90 -4.10 14.44
C PRO A 124 2.09 -4.31 15.72
N ASN A 125 0.92 -3.67 15.76
CA ASN A 125 0.00 -3.77 16.89
C ASN A 125 -1.41 -4.05 16.35
N ALA A 126 -1.97 -5.20 16.71
CA ALA A 126 -3.30 -5.61 16.26
C ALA A 126 -4.40 -4.66 16.72
N ARG A 127 -4.22 -3.91 17.81
CA ARG A 127 -5.20 -2.96 18.36
C ARG A 127 -5.03 -1.53 17.85
N ALA A 128 -4.02 -1.25 17.02
CA ALA A 128 -3.73 0.11 16.56
C ALA A 128 -4.78 0.69 15.60
N PHE A 129 -5.56 -0.18 14.98
CA PHE A 129 -6.67 0.20 14.09
C PHE A 129 -7.92 -0.60 14.39
N ALA A 130 -9.07 0.02 14.14
CA ALA A 130 -10.37 -0.62 14.14
C ALA A 130 -11.14 -0.27 12.87
N VAL A 131 -11.98 -1.18 12.40
CA VAL A 131 -13.00 -0.88 11.39
C VAL A 131 -14.14 -0.15 12.07
N ARG A 132 -14.53 1.00 11.51
CA ARG A 132 -15.68 1.78 12.03
C ARG A 132 -16.96 0.97 11.89
N GLU A 133 -17.85 1.08 12.87
CA GLU A 133 -19.07 0.28 12.98
C GLU A 133 -19.89 0.27 11.69
N LEU A 134 -20.13 1.44 11.13
CA LEU A 134 -20.93 1.59 9.90
C LEU A 134 -20.34 0.87 8.66
N TRP A 135 -19.06 0.45 8.71
CA TRP A 135 -18.39 -0.26 7.61
C TRP A 135 -18.25 -1.76 7.84
N ARG A 136 -18.60 -2.27 9.04
CA ARG A 136 -18.37 -3.70 9.35
C ARG A 136 -19.09 -4.64 8.42
N ALA A 137 -20.35 -4.34 8.11
CA ALA A 137 -21.14 -5.16 7.18
C ALA A 137 -20.51 -5.18 5.77
N THR A 138 -20.07 -4.02 5.29
CA THR A 138 -19.43 -3.87 3.97
C THR A 138 -18.07 -4.57 3.89
N VAL A 139 -17.30 -4.55 4.97
CA VAL A 139 -15.97 -5.21 5.04
C VAL A 139 -16.09 -6.73 5.08
N ARG A 140 -17.15 -7.25 5.72
CA ARG A 140 -17.35 -8.69 5.86
C ARG A 140 -17.49 -9.34 4.48
N GLY A 141 -16.66 -10.33 4.20
CA GLY A 141 -16.63 -11.06 2.92
C GLY A 141 -15.99 -10.31 1.76
N SER A 142 -15.62 -9.03 1.93
CA SER A 142 -15.03 -8.23 0.85
C SER A 142 -13.56 -8.59 0.56
N ARG A 143 -13.14 -8.39 -0.68
CA ARG A 143 -11.75 -8.39 -1.14
C ARG A 143 -11.23 -6.98 -1.08
N VAL A 144 -10.23 -6.73 -0.24
CA VAL A 144 -9.74 -5.40 0.08
C VAL A 144 -8.38 -5.14 -0.55
N LEU A 145 -8.27 -4.06 -1.30
CA LEU A 145 -7.00 -3.47 -1.70
C LEU A 145 -6.62 -2.39 -0.68
N LEU A 146 -5.61 -2.64 0.12
CA LEU A 146 -5.15 -1.73 1.17
C LEU A 146 -3.96 -0.91 0.66
N LEU A 147 -4.19 0.37 0.37
CA LEU A 147 -3.17 1.27 -0.16
C LEU A 147 -2.35 1.93 0.97
N ASP A 148 -1.03 1.89 0.85
CA ASP A 148 -0.12 2.63 1.73
C ASP A 148 0.83 3.48 0.88
N ASP A 149 1.29 4.61 1.38
CA ASP A 149 2.23 5.44 0.63
C ASP A 149 3.66 4.90 0.69
N THR A 150 4.08 4.45 1.85
CA THR A 150 5.48 4.11 2.11
C THR A 150 5.59 2.86 2.98
N TYR A 151 6.23 1.84 2.47
CA TYR A 151 6.47 0.60 3.19
C TYR A 151 7.93 0.48 3.60
N VAL A 152 8.23 0.70 4.87
CA VAL A 152 9.57 0.51 5.45
C VAL A 152 9.64 -0.85 6.14
N SER A 153 8.97 -0.98 7.28
CA SER A 153 8.87 -2.24 8.03
C SER A 153 7.55 -2.98 7.80
N GLY A 154 6.55 -2.28 7.28
CA GLY A 154 5.21 -2.81 7.10
C GLY A 154 4.37 -2.85 8.38
N ALA A 155 4.89 -2.42 9.53
CA ALA A 155 4.19 -2.53 10.80
C ALA A 155 2.80 -1.87 10.75
N ARG A 156 2.68 -0.69 10.14
CA ARG A 156 1.42 0.06 10.01
C ARG A 156 0.44 -0.64 9.08
N ALA A 157 0.88 -0.98 7.88
CA ALA A 157 0.04 -1.66 6.90
C ALA A 157 -0.46 -3.01 7.41
N GLN A 158 0.40 -3.79 8.05
CA GLN A 158 0.02 -5.07 8.63
C GLN A 158 -0.92 -4.93 9.85
N SER A 159 -0.77 -3.87 10.64
CA SER A 159 -1.72 -3.56 11.73
C SER A 159 -3.11 -3.18 11.17
N ALA A 160 -3.16 -2.40 10.10
CA ALA A 160 -4.38 -2.04 9.40
C ALA A 160 -5.04 -3.28 8.75
N ALA A 161 -4.27 -4.13 8.10
CA ALA A 161 -4.73 -5.40 7.54
C ALA A 161 -5.30 -6.33 8.63
N ALA A 162 -4.66 -6.39 9.80
CA ALA A 162 -5.17 -7.17 10.92
C ALA A 162 -6.57 -6.69 11.38
N ALA A 163 -6.81 -5.38 11.40
CA ALA A 163 -8.14 -4.83 11.72
C ALA A 163 -9.21 -5.24 10.71
N LEU A 164 -8.91 -5.15 9.41
CA LEU A 164 -9.80 -5.59 8.34
C LEU A 164 -10.09 -7.10 8.42
N ARG A 165 -9.06 -7.91 8.66
CA ARG A 165 -9.22 -9.37 8.80
C ARG A 165 -10.10 -9.74 9.98
N ARG A 166 -9.92 -9.10 11.15
CA ARG A 166 -10.80 -9.32 12.31
C ARG A 166 -12.24 -8.91 12.05
N SER A 167 -12.47 -7.99 11.14
CA SER A 167 -13.81 -7.59 10.70
C SER A 167 -14.37 -8.46 9.58
N GLY A 168 -13.70 -9.57 9.25
CA GLY A 168 -14.20 -10.58 8.33
C GLY A 168 -13.93 -10.29 6.84
N ALA A 169 -12.98 -9.43 6.50
CA ALA A 169 -12.54 -9.31 5.11
C ALA A 169 -12.09 -10.68 4.56
N ARG A 170 -12.56 -11.03 3.36
CA ARG A 170 -12.27 -12.30 2.69
C ARG A 170 -10.81 -12.40 2.29
N SER A 171 -10.30 -11.38 1.68
CA SER A 171 -8.89 -11.26 1.32
C SER A 171 -8.42 -9.82 1.45
N ILE A 172 -7.12 -9.65 1.66
CA ILE A 172 -6.49 -8.33 1.79
C ILE A 172 -5.17 -8.38 1.05
N LEU A 173 -4.98 -7.47 0.10
CA LEU A 173 -3.71 -7.22 -0.55
C LEU A 173 -3.21 -5.83 -0.18
N VAL A 174 -2.02 -5.74 0.39
CA VAL A 174 -1.37 -4.47 0.69
C VAL A 174 -0.60 -3.99 -0.53
N VAL A 175 -0.92 -2.80 -1.02
CA VAL A 175 -0.22 -2.17 -2.14
C VAL A 175 0.39 -0.84 -1.67
N PRO A 176 1.64 -0.84 -1.22
CA PRO A 176 2.35 0.41 -0.97
C PRO A 176 2.85 1.01 -2.28
N LEU A 177 2.79 2.34 -2.39
CA LEU A 177 3.35 3.03 -3.55
C LEU A 177 4.86 2.84 -3.63
N GLY A 178 5.56 3.02 -2.49
CA GLY A 178 7.00 2.87 -2.41
C GLY A 178 7.47 1.86 -1.36
N ARG A 179 8.16 0.81 -1.76
CA ARG A 179 8.95 -0.03 -0.87
C ARG A 179 10.30 0.64 -0.64
N VAL A 180 10.50 1.19 0.55
CA VAL A 180 11.76 1.87 0.89
C VAL A 180 12.89 0.86 0.97
N ILE A 181 13.96 1.13 0.23
CA ILE A 181 15.20 0.36 0.24
C ILE A 181 16.38 1.31 0.50
N ARG A 182 17.37 0.82 1.21
CA ARG A 182 18.59 1.55 1.56
C ARG A 182 19.80 0.68 1.27
N PRO A 183 20.24 0.59 0.00
CA PRO A 183 21.33 -0.31 -0.41
C PRO A 183 22.64 0.00 0.32
N GLU A 184 22.89 1.28 0.61
CA GLU A 184 24.11 1.75 1.31
C GLU A 184 24.14 1.31 2.78
N ARG A 185 23.00 1.01 3.39
CA ARG A 185 22.90 0.65 4.82
C ARG A 185 22.68 -0.83 5.08
N PHE A 186 22.15 -1.56 4.10
CA PHE A 186 21.75 -2.95 4.26
C PHE A 186 22.19 -3.79 3.07
N ALA A 187 23.09 -4.72 3.29
CA ALA A 187 23.62 -5.61 2.25
C ALA A 187 22.50 -6.39 1.51
N VAL A 188 21.45 -6.80 2.22
CA VAL A 188 20.29 -7.45 1.62
C VAL A 188 19.55 -6.55 0.61
N HIS A 189 19.51 -5.24 0.85
CA HIS A 189 18.92 -4.29 -0.11
C HIS A 189 19.85 -4.07 -1.31
N ALA A 190 21.15 -4.06 -1.12
CA ALA A 190 22.13 -3.98 -2.20
C ALA A 190 22.07 -5.23 -3.09
N ALA A 191 22.08 -6.42 -2.47
CA ALA A 191 21.95 -7.68 -3.19
C ALA A 191 20.64 -7.77 -4.00
N PHE A 192 19.53 -7.30 -3.41
CA PHE A 192 18.25 -7.25 -4.11
C PHE A 192 18.28 -6.33 -5.34
N MET A 193 18.90 -5.14 -5.23
CA MET A 193 19.06 -4.21 -6.35
C MET A 193 19.95 -4.78 -7.44
N ASN A 194 21.06 -5.43 -7.07
CA ASN A 194 22.01 -6.01 -8.02
C ASN A 194 21.47 -7.26 -8.73
N GLY A 195 20.54 -7.98 -8.10
CA GLY A 195 19.88 -9.14 -8.68
C GLY A 195 18.72 -8.84 -9.62
N GLN A 196 18.35 -7.57 -9.79
CA GLN A 196 17.32 -7.16 -10.75
C GLN A 196 17.92 -7.13 -12.17
N PRO A 197 17.35 -7.84 -13.14
CA PRO A 197 17.78 -7.73 -14.53
C PRO A 197 17.61 -6.28 -15.02
N GLY A 198 18.71 -5.63 -15.34
CA GLY A 198 18.72 -4.29 -15.96
C GLY A 198 18.86 -3.10 -15.04
N GLY A 199 18.99 -3.25 -13.70
CA GLY A 199 19.23 -2.11 -12.78
C GLY A 199 18.13 -1.06 -12.73
N GLU A 200 17.05 -1.22 -13.48
CA GLU A 200 15.89 -0.35 -13.43
C GLU A 200 14.95 -0.74 -12.29
N PRO A 201 14.41 0.24 -11.53
CA PRO A 201 13.43 -0.06 -10.51
C PRO A 201 12.22 -0.76 -11.14
N ALA A 202 11.80 -1.87 -10.57
CA ALA A 202 10.56 -2.53 -10.93
C ALA A 202 9.41 -1.49 -10.86
N GLY A 203 8.87 -1.12 -12.02
CA GLY A 203 7.81 -0.11 -12.09
C GLY A 203 7.94 0.90 -13.23
N VAL A 204 9.08 0.96 -13.92
CA VAL A 204 9.21 1.81 -15.10
C VAL A 204 9.45 0.94 -16.34
N GLY A 205 8.37 0.66 -17.07
CA GLY A 205 8.50 0.27 -18.48
C GLY A 205 8.42 -1.21 -18.85
N HIS A 206 8.27 -2.17 -17.95
CA HIS A 206 8.13 -3.57 -18.38
C HIS A 206 6.70 -4.12 -18.22
N ARG A 207 5.96 -4.15 -19.34
CA ARG A 207 4.68 -4.86 -19.50
C ARG A 207 4.80 -6.39 -19.37
N SER A 208 5.95 -6.95 -19.06
CA SER A 208 6.22 -8.36 -19.37
C SER A 208 6.29 -9.33 -18.20
N ARG A 209 6.39 -8.93 -16.94
CA ARG A 209 6.33 -9.89 -15.81
C ARG A 209 5.88 -9.24 -14.51
N CYS A 210 4.64 -9.46 -14.13
CA CYS A 210 4.17 -9.16 -12.78
C CYS A 210 4.91 -10.07 -11.79
N LEU A 211 5.51 -9.50 -10.75
CA LEU A 211 6.23 -10.25 -9.71
C LEU A 211 5.34 -11.29 -8.99
N LEU A 212 4.02 -11.14 -9.06
CA LEU A 212 3.07 -12.12 -8.51
C LEU A 212 3.02 -13.42 -9.28
N VAL A 213 3.32 -13.42 -10.58
CA VAL A 213 3.29 -14.64 -11.43
C VAL A 213 4.48 -15.54 -11.12
N GLN A 214 5.57 -15.02 -10.56
CA GLN A 214 6.76 -15.80 -10.26
C GLN A 214 6.69 -16.61 -8.96
N THR A 215 5.75 -16.30 -8.05
CA THR A 215 5.61 -17.02 -6.77
C THR A 215 4.66 -18.23 -6.84
N GLY A 216 3.95 -18.42 -7.95
CA GLY A 216 3.00 -19.52 -8.16
C GLY A 216 3.55 -20.78 -8.85
N ALA A 217 4.77 -20.75 -9.38
CA ALA A 217 5.35 -21.85 -10.15
C ALA A 217 6.27 -22.78 -9.33
N GLY A 218 5.86 -23.12 -8.12
CA GLY A 218 6.63 -23.99 -7.22
C GLY A 218 5.75 -24.87 -6.35
N LYS A 219 4.82 -25.61 -6.95
CA LYS A 219 4.24 -26.82 -6.36
C LYS A 219 4.03 -27.84 -7.48
N GLY A 220 5.02 -28.63 -7.71
CA GLY A 220 4.99 -29.96 -8.28
C GLY A 220 5.61 -30.89 -7.27
#